data_147c9e2da316272bcd9b1c3e80396a6c
#
_entry.id   147c9e2da316272bcd9b1c3e80396a6c
#
_cell.length_a   1.000
_cell.length_b   1.000
_cell.length_c   1.000
_cell.angle_alpha   90.00
_cell.angle_beta   90.00
_cell.angle_gamma   90.00
#
_symmetry.space_group_name_H-M   'P 1'
#
loop_
_entity.id
_entity.type
_entity.pdbx_description
1 polymer ?
#
loop_
_entity_poly.entity_id
_entity_poly.type
_entity_poly.pdbx_seq_one_letter_code
_entity_poly.pdbx_strand_id
1 'polypeptide(L)'
;MAKPSSREALKQYSLRMLGKPVVEVNVDDDQLEDRIDEGLQYFQEYHFDGVEKIYLRHKITGSTVAVSSVSGTFDGGEIFTGASSNATAVVHSANSSVITFKEHKDGTGVQNNNTSSTFTSSETLTGESSGATATAGTVTFGDVDNHFIPINDRIIGVVNIFDIHDAAGGQTSANMFNFRYQFQLNEMPYLTGGN
;
A
#
# COMPACT_ATOMS: atom_id res chain seq x y z
N MET A 1 -8.73 -31.30 28.59
CA MET A 1 -9.35 -30.09 28.03
C MET A 1 -8.84 -29.88 26.63
N ALA A 2 -9.74 -29.70 25.67
CA ALA A 2 -9.31 -29.41 24.30
C ALA A 2 -8.69 -28.01 24.25
N LYS A 3 -7.51 -27.90 23.65
CA LYS A 3 -6.87 -26.60 23.44
C LYS A 3 -7.71 -25.78 22.46
N PRO A 4 -7.93 -24.47 22.67
CA PRO A 4 -8.60 -23.64 21.68
C PRO A 4 -7.87 -23.70 20.34
N SER A 5 -8.60 -24.00 19.27
CA SER A 5 -8.03 -24.10 17.91
C SER A 5 -8.43 -22.93 17.00
N SER A 6 -9.26 -22.03 17.50
CA SER A 6 -9.72 -20.84 16.80
C SER A 6 -9.88 -19.68 17.78
N ARG A 7 -9.98 -18.48 17.25
CA ARG A 7 -10.24 -17.27 18.03
C ARG A 7 -11.56 -17.36 18.79
N GLU A 8 -12.61 -17.83 18.13
CA GLU A 8 -13.91 -18.06 18.75
C GLU A 8 -13.86 -19.14 19.86
N ALA A 9 -13.12 -20.21 19.64
CA ALA A 9 -12.90 -21.22 20.68
C ALA A 9 -12.15 -20.67 21.90
N LEU A 10 -11.25 -19.71 21.68
CA LEU A 10 -10.53 -19.03 22.76
C LEU A 10 -11.47 -18.10 23.56
N LYS A 11 -12.33 -17.33 22.89
CA LYS A 11 -13.38 -16.54 23.55
C LYS A 11 -14.27 -17.40 24.45
N GLN A 12 -14.80 -18.47 23.90
CA GLN A 12 -15.66 -19.38 24.64
C GLN A 12 -14.93 -20.09 25.81
N TYR A 13 -13.64 -20.38 25.61
CA TYR A 13 -12.82 -20.91 26.70
C TYR A 13 -12.65 -19.89 27.82
N SER A 14 -12.35 -18.65 27.50
CA SER A 14 -12.17 -17.56 28.47
C SER A 14 -13.46 -17.30 29.26
N LEU A 15 -14.61 -17.26 28.59
CA LEU A 15 -15.92 -17.10 29.23
C LEU A 15 -16.25 -18.27 30.19
N ARG A 16 -15.91 -19.51 29.81
CA ARG A 16 -16.06 -20.66 30.70
C ARG A 16 -15.15 -20.60 31.92
N MET A 17 -13.95 -20.08 31.78
CA MET A 17 -13.04 -19.86 32.90
C MET A 17 -13.56 -18.81 33.87
N LEU A 18 -14.36 -17.84 33.40
CA LEU A 18 -15.08 -16.86 34.22
C LEU A 18 -16.36 -17.40 34.86
N GLY A 19 -16.76 -18.62 34.51
CA GLY A 19 -17.90 -19.31 35.12
C GLY A 19 -19.18 -19.41 34.27
N LYS A 20 -19.16 -18.98 33.01
CA LYS A 20 -20.29 -19.15 32.10
C LYS A 20 -20.55 -20.66 31.86
N PRO A 21 -21.79 -21.18 31.88
CA PRO A 21 -23.08 -20.45 31.93
C PRO A 21 -23.66 -20.26 33.33
N VAL A 22 -23.00 -20.71 34.37
CA VAL A 22 -23.52 -20.65 35.74
C VAL A 22 -23.51 -19.20 36.28
N VAL A 23 -22.47 -18.45 35.92
CA VAL A 23 -22.36 -17.03 36.21
C VAL A 23 -22.73 -16.25 34.95
N GLU A 24 -23.62 -15.29 35.07
CA GLU A 24 -23.92 -14.36 34.01
C GLU A 24 -22.73 -13.41 33.83
N VAL A 25 -22.03 -13.56 32.72
CA VAL A 25 -20.87 -12.73 32.35
C VAL A 25 -21.36 -11.71 31.34
N ASN A 26 -21.52 -10.47 31.79
CA ASN A 26 -22.01 -9.36 30.98
C ASN A 26 -20.81 -8.62 30.35
N VAL A 27 -20.24 -9.23 29.32
CA VAL A 27 -19.13 -8.70 28.53
C VAL A 27 -19.51 -8.80 27.05
N ASP A 28 -19.35 -7.72 26.33
CA ASP A 28 -19.59 -7.68 24.89
C ASP A 28 -18.53 -8.44 24.12
N ASP A 29 -18.88 -8.94 22.93
CA ASP A 29 -18.00 -9.73 22.08
C ASP A 29 -16.80 -8.89 21.61
N ASP A 30 -17.02 -7.62 21.30
CA ASP A 30 -15.96 -6.67 20.91
C ASP A 30 -14.93 -6.46 22.02
N GLN A 31 -15.38 -6.41 23.28
CA GLN A 31 -14.46 -6.31 24.42
C GLN A 31 -13.57 -7.54 24.60
N LEU A 32 -14.09 -8.72 24.24
CA LEU A 32 -13.30 -9.95 24.24
C LEU A 32 -12.29 -9.97 23.13
N GLU A 33 -12.67 -9.49 21.93
CA GLU A 33 -11.76 -9.37 20.79
C GLU A 33 -10.60 -8.42 21.11
N ASP A 34 -10.90 -7.24 21.67
CA ASP A 34 -9.87 -6.27 22.07
C ASP A 34 -8.87 -6.85 23.08
N ARG A 35 -9.36 -7.62 24.07
CA ARG A 35 -8.47 -8.27 25.04
C ARG A 35 -7.61 -9.37 24.44
N ILE A 36 -8.13 -10.09 23.43
CA ILE A 36 -7.35 -11.09 22.71
C ILE A 36 -6.28 -10.42 21.86
N ASP A 37 -6.61 -9.33 21.16
CA ASP A 37 -5.65 -8.60 20.33
C ASP A 37 -4.54 -7.99 21.19
N GLU A 38 -4.86 -7.39 22.31
CA GLU A 38 -3.89 -6.87 23.28
C GLU A 38 -2.97 -8.00 23.82
N GLY A 39 -3.56 -9.14 24.16
CA GLY A 39 -2.79 -10.31 24.60
C GLY A 39 -1.88 -10.88 23.54
N LEU A 40 -2.31 -10.90 22.28
CA LEU A 40 -1.50 -11.33 21.15
C LEU A 40 -0.37 -10.34 20.87
N GLN A 41 -0.65 -9.03 20.90
CA GLN A 41 0.36 -7.98 20.74
C GLN A 41 1.44 -8.10 21.82
N TYR A 42 1.03 -8.26 23.08
CA TYR A 42 1.95 -8.48 24.18
C TYR A 42 2.82 -9.73 23.96
N PHE A 43 2.21 -10.83 23.52
CA PHE A 43 2.96 -12.07 23.20
C PHE A 43 3.99 -11.82 22.10
N GLN A 44 3.63 -11.12 21.04
CA GLN A 44 4.50 -10.80 19.92
C GLN A 44 5.68 -9.91 20.31
N GLU A 45 5.45 -8.96 21.23
CA GLU A 45 6.50 -8.03 21.68
C GLU A 45 7.52 -8.68 22.60
N TYR A 46 7.10 -9.63 23.44
CA TYR A 46 7.95 -10.17 24.52
C TYR A 46 8.44 -11.59 24.31
N HIS A 47 7.90 -12.32 23.31
CA HIS A 47 8.32 -13.70 23.07
C HIS A 47 9.14 -13.79 21.79
N PHE A 48 10.31 -14.45 21.90
CA PHE A 48 11.22 -14.66 20.78
C PHE A 48 10.56 -15.37 19.58
N ASP A 49 9.70 -16.34 19.85
CA ASP A 49 8.94 -17.09 18.84
C ASP A 49 7.59 -16.45 18.49
N GLY A 50 7.32 -15.23 19.00
CA GLY A 50 6.06 -14.51 18.76
C GLY A 50 5.93 -13.93 17.37
N VAL A 51 7.05 -13.76 16.66
CA VAL A 51 7.11 -13.17 15.32
C VAL A 51 8.02 -13.95 14.40
N GLU A 52 7.73 -13.90 13.12
CA GLU A 52 8.54 -14.49 12.06
C GLU A 52 9.00 -13.39 11.10
N LYS A 53 10.26 -13.45 10.69
CA LYS A 53 10.81 -12.56 9.68
C LYS A 53 10.38 -13.05 8.30
N ILE A 54 9.64 -12.20 7.59
CA ILE A 54 9.18 -12.48 6.23
C ILE A 54 9.69 -11.42 5.26
N TYR A 55 9.77 -11.76 3.98
CA TYR A 55 10.07 -10.83 2.91
C TYR A 55 8.80 -10.52 2.14
N LEU A 56 8.40 -9.25 2.16
CA LEU A 56 7.25 -8.76 1.43
C LEU A 56 7.72 -8.02 0.18
N ARG A 57 7.23 -8.43 -0.98
CA ARG A 57 7.39 -7.66 -2.22
C ARG A 57 6.18 -6.79 -2.43
N HIS A 58 6.38 -5.48 -2.43
CA HIS A 58 5.36 -4.51 -2.80
C HIS A 58 5.69 -3.87 -4.14
N LYS A 59 4.73 -3.83 -5.05
CA LYS A 59 4.85 -3.10 -6.32
C LYS A 59 4.26 -1.71 -6.11
N ILE A 60 5.12 -0.70 -6.16
CA ILE A 60 4.69 0.69 -6.09
C ILE A 60 3.76 1.00 -7.26
N THR A 61 2.59 1.53 -6.95
CA THR A 61 1.57 1.89 -7.93
C THR A 61 1.60 3.39 -8.23
N GLY A 62 1.43 3.74 -9.50
CA GLY A 62 1.17 5.12 -9.92
C GLY A 62 -0.30 5.48 -9.72
N SER A 63 -0.56 6.77 -9.68
CA SER A 63 -1.93 7.29 -9.64
C SER A 63 -2.63 7.10 -10.99
N THR A 64 -3.92 6.90 -10.96
CA THR A 64 -4.72 6.65 -12.15
C THR A 64 -5.98 7.52 -12.19
N VAL A 65 -6.37 7.93 -13.39
CA VAL A 65 -7.69 8.50 -13.65
C VAL A 65 -8.40 7.64 -14.68
N ALA A 66 -9.60 7.20 -14.35
CA ALA A 66 -10.47 6.56 -15.31
C ALA A 66 -10.90 7.59 -16.37
N VAL A 67 -10.87 7.22 -17.64
CA VAL A 67 -11.24 8.13 -18.72
C VAL A 67 -12.24 7.49 -19.66
N SER A 68 -13.01 8.35 -20.30
CA SER A 68 -13.94 7.99 -21.35
C SER A 68 -13.87 9.01 -22.50
N SER A 69 -14.47 8.68 -23.62
CA SER A 69 -14.53 9.58 -24.80
C SER A 69 -13.14 10.09 -25.23
N VAL A 70 -12.16 9.21 -25.19
CA VAL A 70 -10.77 9.56 -25.57
C VAL A 70 -10.69 9.88 -27.05
N SER A 71 -10.17 11.05 -27.38
CA SER A 71 -9.89 11.50 -28.75
C SER A 71 -8.41 11.83 -28.87
N GLY A 72 -7.74 11.21 -29.81
CA GLY A 72 -6.28 11.28 -29.92
C GLY A 72 -5.56 10.26 -29.04
N THR A 73 -4.26 10.43 -28.91
CA THR A 73 -3.40 9.56 -28.08
C THR A 73 -2.56 10.43 -27.18
N PHE A 74 -2.62 10.19 -25.87
CA PHE A 74 -1.78 10.88 -24.91
C PHE A 74 -0.35 10.31 -24.98
N ASP A 75 0.64 11.19 -25.08
CA ASP A 75 2.03 10.84 -25.13
C ASP A 75 2.61 10.62 -23.72
N GLY A 76 3.43 9.57 -23.56
CA GLY A 76 4.11 9.32 -22.31
C GLY A 76 5.10 10.43 -21.97
N GLY A 77 4.95 11.04 -20.80
CA GLY A 77 5.78 12.16 -20.34
C GLY A 77 5.20 13.56 -20.62
N GLU A 78 4.07 13.67 -21.35
CA GLU A 78 3.41 14.96 -21.52
C GLU A 78 2.65 15.39 -20.26
N ILE A 79 2.44 16.69 -20.14
CA ILE A 79 1.53 17.24 -19.12
C ILE A 79 0.12 17.24 -19.68
N PHE A 80 -0.85 16.85 -18.87
CA PHE A 80 -2.26 17.03 -19.17
C PHE A 80 -2.93 17.85 -18.08
N THR A 81 -3.93 18.61 -18.48
CA THR A 81 -4.61 19.59 -17.63
C THR A 81 -6.12 19.36 -17.62
N GLY A 82 -6.72 19.46 -16.44
CA GLY A 82 -8.16 19.45 -16.26
C GLY A 82 -8.79 20.83 -16.53
N ALA A 83 -9.81 20.88 -17.37
CA ALA A 83 -10.41 22.13 -17.82
C ALA A 83 -11.13 22.93 -16.72
N SER A 84 -11.67 22.25 -15.71
CA SER A 84 -12.40 22.88 -14.60
C SER A 84 -11.58 23.01 -13.34
N SER A 85 -10.79 21.98 -13.03
CA SER A 85 -9.95 21.93 -11.84
C SER A 85 -8.67 22.73 -11.97
N ASN A 86 -8.20 22.99 -13.20
CA ASN A 86 -6.84 23.45 -13.52
C ASN A 86 -5.73 22.55 -12.92
N ALA A 87 -6.10 21.37 -12.46
CA ALA A 87 -5.13 20.38 -11.99
C ALA A 87 -4.29 19.88 -13.17
N THR A 88 -3.03 19.62 -12.91
CA THR A 88 -2.09 19.10 -13.91
C THR A 88 -1.41 17.84 -13.43
N ALA A 89 -1.04 16.97 -14.35
CA ALA A 89 -0.21 15.81 -14.04
C ALA A 89 0.58 15.39 -15.28
N VAL A 90 1.60 14.57 -15.06
CA VAL A 90 2.43 14.04 -16.13
C VAL A 90 1.96 12.63 -16.48
N VAL A 91 1.67 12.37 -17.75
CA VAL A 91 1.28 11.06 -18.25
C VAL A 91 2.43 10.08 -18.07
N HIS A 92 2.19 8.98 -17.38
CA HIS A 92 3.10 7.83 -17.36
C HIS A 92 2.76 6.84 -18.48
N SER A 93 1.49 6.48 -18.58
CA SER A 93 0.94 5.67 -19.66
C SER A 93 -0.54 5.96 -19.80
N ALA A 94 -1.07 5.83 -21.00
CA ALA A 94 -2.50 6.04 -21.27
C ALA A 94 -3.04 4.94 -22.17
N ASN A 95 -4.31 4.62 -21.95
CA ASN A 95 -5.11 3.78 -22.84
C ASN A 95 -6.52 4.37 -22.99
N SER A 96 -7.39 3.68 -23.70
CA SER A 96 -8.77 4.16 -23.94
C SER A 96 -9.67 4.27 -22.70
N SER A 97 -9.23 3.76 -21.55
CA SER A 97 -10.05 3.67 -20.33
C SER A 97 -9.40 4.27 -19.10
N VAL A 98 -8.06 4.36 -19.08
CA VAL A 98 -7.31 4.80 -17.91
C VAL A 98 -6.05 5.54 -18.35
N ILE A 99 -5.78 6.67 -17.71
CA ILE A 99 -4.48 7.35 -17.76
C ILE A 99 -3.78 7.11 -16.42
N THR A 100 -2.59 6.54 -16.46
CA THR A 100 -1.70 6.45 -15.31
C THR A 100 -0.81 7.69 -15.31
N PHE A 101 -0.73 8.39 -14.21
CA PHE A 101 -0.02 9.65 -14.12
C PHE A 101 0.92 9.71 -12.90
N LYS A 102 1.74 10.73 -12.87
CA LYS A 102 2.65 11.09 -11.79
C LYS A 102 2.72 12.61 -11.66
N GLU A 103 3.34 13.09 -10.59
CA GLU A 103 3.59 14.52 -10.37
C GLU A 103 2.31 15.36 -10.43
N HIS A 104 1.25 14.87 -9.78
CA HIS A 104 -0.01 15.59 -9.72
C HIS A 104 0.14 16.92 -8.97
N LYS A 105 -0.36 18.00 -9.57
CA LYS A 105 -0.46 19.32 -8.97
C LYS A 105 -1.91 19.77 -9.02
N ASP A 106 -2.34 20.42 -7.95
CA ASP A 106 -3.67 21.05 -7.92
C ASP A 106 -3.73 22.30 -8.82
N GLY A 107 -4.90 22.89 -8.96
CA GLY A 107 -5.10 24.09 -9.77
C GLY A 107 -4.34 25.33 -9.28
N THR A 108 -3.69 25.28 -8.11
CA THR A 108 -2.82 26.33 -7.58
C THR A 108 -1.34 26.05 -7.88
N GLY A 109 -1.05 24.90 -8.50
CA GLY A 109 0.32 24.48 -8.84
C GLY A 109 1.07 23.82 -7.69
N VAL A 110 0.40 23.57 -6.55
CA VAL A 110 0.96 22.86 -5.42
C VAL A 110 0.88 21.36 -5.67
N GLN A 111 1.98 20.66 -5.47
CA GLN A 111 2.00 19.21 -5.53
C GLN A 111 1.13 18.65 -4.40
N ASN A 112 0.04 18.01 -4.78
CA ASN A 112 -0.96 17.56 -3.82
C ASN A 112 -0.80 16.07 -3.53
N ASN A 113 -0.53 15.78 -2.26
CA ASN A 113 -0.29 14.43 -1.76
C ASN A 113 -1.56 13.77 -1.24
N ASN A 114 -2.69 14.24 -1.59
CA ASN A 114 -3.97 13.65 -1.24
C ASN A 114 -5.10 14.69 -1.23
N THR A 115 -6.12 14.43 -1.99
CA THR A 115 -7.51 14.37 -1.64
C THR A 115 -8.46 15.44 -2.09
N SER A 116 -8.21 16.73 -2.06
CA SER A 116 -9.34 17.66 -2.26
C SER A 116 -9.29 18.50 -3.53
N SER A 117 -8.18 18.52 -4.20
CA SER A 117 -7.97 19.33 -5.39
C SER A 117 -7.46 18.50 -6.56
N THR A 118 -8.14 17.42 -6.81
CA THR A 118 -7.87 16.51 -7.93
C THR A 118 -8.72 16.88 -9.15
N PHE A 119 -8.53 16.16 -10.23
CA PHE A 119 -9.37 16.26 -11.41
C PHE A 119 -10.86 16.09 -11.05
N THR A 120 -11.68 16.98 -11.57
CA THR A 120 -13.13 16.92 -11.33
C THR A 120 -13.77 15.87 -12.25
N SER A 121 -14.66 15.07 -11.71
CA SER A 121 -15.38 14.07 -12.50
C SER A 121 -16.16 14.76 -13.63
N SER A 122 -16.13 14.16 -14.81
CA SER A 122 -16.75 14.65 -16.04
C SER A 122 -16.11 15.90 -16.67
N GLU A 123 -14.96 16.37 -16.17
CA GLU A 123 -14.22 17.43 -16.85
C GLU A 123 -13.45 16.90 -18.08
N THR A 124 -13.08 17.80 -18.96
CA THR A 124 -12.22 17.48 -20.09
C THR A 124 -10.76 17.57 -19.67
N LEU A 125 -10.04 16.49 -19.86
CA LEU A 125 -8.58 16.45 -19.76
C LEU A 125 -7.97 16.72 -21.12
N THR A 126 -6.95 17.57 -21.19
CA THR A 126 -6.29 17.92 -22.45
C THR A 126 -4.77 17.73 -22.31
N GLY A 127 -4.18 16.95 -23.21
CA GLY A 127 -2.74 16.79 -23.33
C GLY A 127 -2.12 18.03 -23.96
N GLU A 128 -1.03 18.54 -23.36
CA GLU A 128 -0.40 19.79 -23.77
C GLU A 128 0.34 19.68 -25.12
N SER A 129 1.02 18.56 -25.36
CA SER A 129 1.76 18.34 -26.60
C SER A 129 1.01 17.58 -27.66
N SER A 130 0.24 16.59 -27.28
CA SER A 130 -0.53 15.75 -28.22
C SER A 130 -1.84 16.40 -28.68
N GLY A 131 -2.38 17.32 -27.88
CA GLY A 131 -3.75 17.85 -28.08
C GLY A 131 -4.83 16.79 -27.86
N ALA A 132 -4.50 15.62 -27.35
CA ALA A 132 -5.45 14.58 -27.05
C ALA A 132 -6.42 15.04 -25.95
N THR A 133 -7.67 14.59 -26.05
CA THR A 133 -8.69 14.94 -25.05
C THR A 133 -9.37 13.69 -24.51
N ALA A 134 -9.81 13.75 -23.26
CA ALA A 134 -10.57 12.69 -22.63
C ALA A 134 -11.50 13.27 -21.57
N THR A 135 -12.56 12.57 -21.24
CA THR A 135 -13.43 12.93 -20.11
C THR A 135 -12.95 12.22 -18.86
N ALA A 136 -12.67 12.97 -17.79
CA ALA A 136 -12.23 12.45 -16.51
C ALA A 136 -13.35 11.70 -15.78
N GLY A 137 -13.00 10.57 -15.21
CA GLY A 137 -13.84 9.80 -14.29
C GLY A 137 -13.26 9.81 -12.87
N THR A 138 -13.27 8.65 -12.23
CA THR A 138 -12.72 8.48 -10.87
C THR A 138 -11.21 8.56 -10.87
N VAL A 139 -10.66 9.34 -9.96
CA VAL A 139 -9.22 9.41 -9.67
C VAL A 139 -8.88 8.47 -8.51
N THR A 140 -7.82 7.72 -8.65
CA THR A 140 -7.28 6.86 -7.60
C THR A 140 -5.80 7.17 -7.45
N PHE A 141 -5.41 7.68 -6.28
CA PHE A 141 -4.01 7.97 -5.98
C PHE A 141 -3.26 6.69 -5.65
N GLY A 142 -2.09 6.53 -6.22
CA GLY A 142 -1.18 5.44 -5.95
C GLY A 142 -0.18 5.75 -4.84
N ASP A 143 0.67 4.79 -4.55
CA ASP A 143 1.66 4.90 -3.46
C ASP A 143 2.63 6.07 -3.65
N VAL A 144 2.96 6.40 -4.91
CA VAL A 144 3.89 7.50 -5.24
C VAL A 144 3.35 8.84 -4.76
N ASP A 145 2.08 9.13 -4.99
CA ASP A 145 1.47 10.40 -4.61
C ASP A 145 0.99 10.39 -3.16
N ASN A 146 0.64 9.23 -2.63
CA ASN A 146 0.27 9.07 -1.23
C ASN A 146 1.47 9.17 -0.27
N HIS A 147 2.69 8.95 -0.75
CA HIS A 147 3.93 8.91 0.05
C HIS A 147 3.93 7.89 1.19
N PHE A 148 3.05 6.90 1.13
CA PHE A 148 3.04 5.78 2.07
C PHE A 148 2.66 4.49 1.34
N ILE A 149 3.13 3.39 1.86
CA ILE A 149 2.79 2.04 1.41
C ILE A 149 1.91 1.41 2.49
N PRO A 150 0.66 1.08 2.19
CA PRO A 150 -0.19 0.38 3.15
C PRO A 150 0.35 -1.03 3.36
N ILE A 151 0.59 -1.37 4.61
CA ILE A 151 1.00 -2.72 5.03
C ILE A 151 -0.11 -3.38 5.83
N ASN A 152 -0.11 -4.69 5.89
CA ASN A 152 -1.09 -5.45 6.65
C ASN A 152 -0.85 -5.26 8.16
N ASP A 153 -1.92 -5.13 8.95
CA ASP A 153 -1.88 -4.94 10.42
C ASP A 153 -1.17 -6.08 11.18
N ARG A 154 -0.98 -7.23 10.52
CA ARG A 154 -0.18 -8.33 11.08
C ARG A 154 1.32 -8.08 11.06
N ILE A 155 1.77 -7.03 10.38
CA ILE A 155 3.19 -6.66 10.30
C ILE A 155 3.48 -5.70 11.44
N ILE A 156 4.23 -6.17 12.43
CA ILE A 156 4.57 -5.43 13.64
C ILE A 156 5.59 -4.34 13.37
N GLY A 157 6.50 -4.58 12.42
CA GLY A 157 7.54 -3.62 12.10
C GLY A 157 8.29 -3.96 10.82
N VAL A 158 8.90 -2.95 10.24
CA VAL A 158 9.76 -3.06 9.07
C VAL A 158 11.20 -2.98 9.53
N VAL A 159 11.94 -4.07 9.38
CA VAL A 159 13.35 -4.15 9.80
C VAL A 159 14.27 -3.53 8.75
N ASN A 160 14.00 -3.78 7.47
CA ASN A 160 14.80 -3.27 6.37
C ASN A 160 13.97 -3.12 5.10
N ILE A 161 14.32 -2.15 4.27
CA ILE A 161 13.70 -1.93 2.95
C ILE A 161 14.80 -2.11 1.91
N PHE A 162 14.55 -3.01 0.96
CA PHE A 162 15.43 -3.24 -0.18
C PHE A 162 14.88 -2.54 -1.40
N ASP A 163 15.69 -1.69 -2.00
CA ASP A 163 15.35 -1.06 -3.26
C ASP A 163 15.56 -2.05 -4.42
N ILE A 164 14.47 -2.42 -5.05
CA ILE A 164 14.48 -3.31 -6.23
C ILE A 164 14.36 -2.41 -7.46
N HIS A 165 15.49 -2.02 -8.02
CA HIS A 165 15.49 -1.40 -9.33
C HIS A 165 15.07 -2.45 -10.35
N ASP A 166 13.90 -2.25 -10.96
CA ASP A 166 13.49 -3.04 -12.11
C ASP A 166 14.40 -2.66 -13.27
N ALA A 167 15.21 -3.62 -13.69
CA ALA A 167 16.16 -3.43 -14.77
C ALA A 167 15.47 -3.44 -16.15
N ALA A 168 14.41 -2.66 -16.34
CA ALA A 168 13.82 -2.39 -17.64
C ALA A 168 14.78 -1.64 -18.60
N GLY A 169 15.98 -1.33 -18.14
CA GLY A 169 17.05 -0.65 -18.87
C GLY A 169 18.31 -1.48 -19.10
N GLY A 170 18.26 -2.81 -19.01
CA GLY A 170 19.40 -3.66 -19.42
C GLY A 170 20.67 -3.52 -18.58
N GLN A 171 20.61 -2.95 -17.42
CA GLN A 171 21.71 -2.91 -16.45
C GLN A 171 21.70 -4.20 -15.64
N THR A 172 22.30 -5.20 -16.21
CA THR A 172 22.53 -6.51 -15.61
C THR A 172 23.33 -6.40 -14.31
N SER A 173 22.84 -7.06 -13.31
CA SER A 173 23.50 -7.85 -12.25
C SER A 173 24.92 -7.50 -11.75
N ALA A 174 25.55 -6.46 -12.20
CA ALA A 174 26.93 -6.12 -11.84
C ALA A 174 27.03 -5.03 -10.76
N ASN A 175 25.94 -4.44 -10.33
CA ASN A 175 25.97 -3.41 -9.31
C ASN A 175 25.93 -4.01 -7.91
N MET A 176 26.85 -3.55 -7.07
CA MET A 176 26.97 -3.81 -5.64
C MET A 176 25.67 -3.55 -4.85
N PHE A 177 24.69 -2.89 -5.47
CA PHE A 177 23.37 -2.58 -4.93
C PHE A 177 22.25 -3.48 -5.46
N ASN A 178 22.58 -4.60 -6.11
CA ASN A 178 21.60 -5.58 -6.54
C ASN A 178 20.87 -6.16 -5.31
N PHE A 179 19.55 -6.36 -5.44
CA PHE A 179 18.69 -6.99 -4.42
C PHE A 179 19.30 -8.30 -3.86
N ARG A 180 19.87 -9.14 -4.71
CA ARG A 180 20.49 -10.41 -4.29
C ARG A 180 21.67 -10.18 -3.37
N TYR A 181 22.49 -9.17 -3.62
CA TYR A 181 23.61 -8.82 -2.78
C TYR A 181 23.16 -8.20 -1.44
N GLN A 182 22.19 -7.31 -1.48
CA GLN A 182 21.58 -6.71 -0.29
C GLN A 182 20.91 -7.78 0.59
N PHE A 183 20.25 -8.75 -0.05
CA PHE A 183 19.67 -9.89 0.65
C PHE A 183 20.74 -10.72 1.35
N GLN A 184 21.82 -11.05 0.66
CA GLN A 184 22.94 -11.80 1.24
C GLN A 184 23.60 -11.06 2.41
N LEU A 185 23.84 -9.75 2.28
CA LEU A 185 24.38 -8.94 3.36
C LEU A 185 23.47 -8.90 4.59
N ASN A 186 22.17 -8.86 4.38
CA ASN A 186 21.20 -8.83 5.46
C ASN A 186 21.09 -10.19 6.19
N GLU A 187 21.39 -11.30 5.52
CA GLU A 187 21.38 -12.64 6.12
C GLU A 187 22.74 -13.04 6.74
N MET A 188 23.83 -12.40 6.34
CA MET A 188 25.17 -12.71 6.89
C MET A 188 25.26 -12.66 8.43
N PRO A 189 24.67 -11.69 9.15
CA PRO A 189 24.73 -11.67 10.61
C PRO A 189 24.13 -12.90 11.28
N TYR A 190 23.17 -13.54 10.63
CA TYR A 190 22.51 -14.74 11.16
C TYR A 190 23.33 -16.03 10.91
N LEU A 191 24.22 -16.00 9.91
CA LEU A 191 25.09 -17.14 9.59
C LEU A 191 26.37 -17.14 10.41
N THR A 192 26.80 -15.99 10.92
CA THR A 192 28.06 -15.86 11.71
C THR A 192 27.85 -15.92 13.22
N GLY A 193 26.62 -15.95 13.70
CA GLY A 193 26.27 -16.01 15.13
C GLY A 193 26.22 -17.40 15.74
N GLY A 194 26.72 -18.43 15.06
CA GLY A 194 26.76 -19.80 15.52
C GLY A 194 28.18 -20.25 15.92
N ASN A 195 28.68 -19.75 17.04
CA ASN A 195 29.75 -20.38 17.83
C ASN A 195 29.47 -20.16 19.30
#